data_ec1e5cd3536999c71f9f14e6897b1b77
#
_entry.id   ec1e5cd3536999c71f9f14e6897b1b77
#
_cell.length_a   1.000
_cell.length_b   1.000
_cell.length_c   1.000
_cell.angle_alpha   90.00
_cell.angle_beta   90.00
_cell.angle_gamma   90.00
#
_symmetry.space_group_name_H-M   'P 1'
#
loop_
_entity.id
_entity.type
_entity.pdbx_description
1 polymer ?
#
loop_
_entity_poly.entity_id
_entity_poly.type
_entity_poly.pdbx_seq_one_letter_code
_entity_poly.pdbx_strand_id
1 'polypeptide(L)'
;LYHDGIKVKAGRGINSLTTTTQDKGEPFKKIKIVEAVDMIRTDITRTAQDSFIGKYANSYDNKCLLITAISGYFLQLELDGILSRGKSTVGIDTAAQEAYLKSHGTDTSKMTAQEIKEAETGAEVFLMAKISILDAIEDISISIIL
;
A
#
# COMPACT_ATOMS: atom_id res chain seq x y z
N LEU A 1 1.91 -14.00 -6.54
CA LEU A 1 1.64 -13.12 -5.40
C LEU A 1 2.08 -13.80 -4.11
N TYR A 2 2.89 -13.12 -3.33
CA TYR A 2 3.45 -13.64 -2.09
C TYR A 2 3.04 -12.77 -0.90
N HIS A 3 2.73 -13.39 0.23
CA HIS A 3 2.29 -12.73 1.45
C HIS A 3 3.08 -13.23 2.67
N ASP A 4 3.65 -12.30 3.44
CA ASP A 4 4.43 -12.57 4.65
C ASP A 4 3.82 -11.90 5.90
N GLY A 5 2.51 -11.81 5.99
CA GLY A 5 1.76 -11.19 7.09
C GLY A 5 1.44 -9.71 6.87
N ILE A 6 2.40 -8.88 6.52
CA ILE A 6 2.23 -7.42 6.34
C ILE A 6 2.65 -6.95 4.95
N LYS A 7 3.47 -7.73 4.27
CA LYS A 7 4.01 -7.38 2.95
C LYS A 7 3.35 -8.19 1.87
N VAL A 8 3.00 -7.53 0.80
CA VAL A 8 2.53 -8.16 -0.42
C VAL A 8 3.59 -7.97 -1.49
N LYS A 9 4.02 -9.05 -2.10
CA LYS A 9 4.98 -9.03 -3.19
C LYS A 9 4.32 -9.52 -4.46
N ALA A 10 4.48 -8.79 -5.53
CA ALA A 10 4.07 -9.20 -6.86
C ALA A 10 5.31 -9.55 -7.69
N GLY A 11 5.21 -10.59 -8.50
CA GLY A 11 6.36 -11.17 -9.17
C GLY A 11 6.98 -10.35 -10.30
N ARG A 12 6.32 -9.27 -10.76
CA ARG A 12 6.82 -8.43 -11.87
C ARG A 12 6.49 -6.97 -11.63
N GLY A 13 7.48 -6.09 -11.73
CA GLY A 13 7.36 -4.64 -11.76
C GLY A 13 6.97 -3.99 -10.43
N ILE A 14 6.21 -4.66 -9.59
CA ILE A 14 5.96 -4.27 -8.21
C ILE A 14 6.68 -5.27 -7.32
N ASN A 15 7.77 -4.85 -6.74
CA ASN A 15 8.64 -5.73 -5.96
C ASN A 15 8.09 -5.94 -4.56
N SER A 16 7.58 -4.89 -3.91
CA SER A 16 6.86 -5.03 -2.67
C SER A 16 5.83 -3.92 -2.47
N LEU A 17 4.64 -4.30 -2.03
CA LEU A 17 3.62 -3.42 -1.50
C LEU A 17 3.44 -3.77 -0.02
N THR A 18 3.82 -2.84 0.86
CA THR A 18 3.64 -3.03 2.30
C THR A 18 2.31 -2.44 2.72
N THR A 19 1.42 -3.29 3.23
CA THR A 19 0.15 -2.90 3.81
C THR A 19 0.24 -3.09 5.31
N THR A 20 0.09 -2.01 6.09
CA THR A 20 0.05 -2.10 7.54
C THR A 20 -1.34 -1.78 8.04
N THR A 21 -1.91 -2.66 8.85
CA THR A 21 -3.06 -2.37 9.68
C THR A 21 -2.59 -1.84 11.04
N GLN A 22 -3.42 -1.04 11.71
CA GLN A 22 -3.02 -0.38 12.95
C GLN A 22 -2.69 -1.35 14.09
N ASP A 23 -3.30 -2.53 14.12
CA ASP A 23 -3.03 -3.56 15.11
C ASP A 23 -2.63 -4.87 14.45
N LYS A 24 -1.47 -5.37 14.82
CA LYS A 24 -0.86 -6.55 14.20
C LYS A 24 -1.40 -7.90 14.68
N GLY A 25 -2.24 -7.92 15.69
CA GLY A 25 -2.66 -9.17 16.35
C GLY A 25 -4.11 -9.56 16.09
N GLU A 26 -5.03 -8.94 16.81
CA GLU A 26 -6.44 -9.31 16.82
C GLU A 26 -7.19 -9.06 15.49
N PRO A 27 -6.96 -7.94 14.74
CA PRO A 27 -7.68 -7.70 13.49
C PRO A 27 -7.53 -8.80 12.45
N PHE A 28 -6.34 -9.39 12.33
CA PHE A 28 -6.09 -10.46 11.36
C PHE A 28 -6.75 -11.79 11.71
N LYS A 29 -7.22 -11.95 12.94
CA LYS A 29 -7.98 -13.14 13.35
C LYS A 29 -9.41 -13.11 12.85
N LYS A 30 -9.94 -11.95 12.48
CA LYS A 30 -11.31 -11.82 11.99
C LYS A 30 -11.39 -12.10 10.49
N ILE A 31 -12.27 -13.01 10.10
CA ILE A 31 -12.44 -13.44 8.70
C ILE A 31 -12.72 -12.25 7.78
N LYS A 32 -13.60 -11.32 8.21
CA LYS A 32 -13.95 -10.13 7.43
C LYS A 32 -12.72 -9.27 7.09
N ILE A 33 -11.82 -9.09 8.04
CA ILE A 33 -10.61 -8.28 7.85
C ILE A 33 -9.63 -8.99 6.91
N VAL A 34 -9.44 -10.29 7.08
CA VAL A 34 -8.59 -11.09 6.19
C VAL A 34 -9.12 -11.07 4.76
N GLU A 35 -10.43 -11.23 4.56
CA GLU A 35 -11.06 -11.13 3.24
C GLU A 35 -10.88 -9.75 2.60
N ALA A 36 -11.03 -8.67 3.38
CA ALA A 36 -10.81 -7.31 2.90
C ALA A 36 -9.35 -7.08 2.48
N VAL A 37 -8.38 -7.56 3.25
CA VAL A 37 -6.96 -7.49 2.90
C VAL A 37 -6.67 -8.25 1.60
N ASP A 38 -7.20 -9.45 1.45
CA ASP A 38 -7.02 -10.27 0.26
C ASP A 38 -7.66 -9.66 -0.98
N MET A 39 -8.84 -9.07 -0.84
CA MET A 39 -9.51 -8.33 -1.91
C MET A 39 -8.68 -7.13 -2.36
N ILE A 40 -8.23 -6.30 -1.43
CA ILE A 40 -7.42 -5.11 -1.71
C ILE A 40 -6.12 -5.50 -2.41
N ARG A 41 -5.46 -6.54 -1.92
CA ARG A 41 -4.25 -7.09 -2.52
C ARG A 41 -4.49 -7.50 -3.97
N THR A 42 -5.53 -8.27 -4.21
CA THR A 42 -5.88 -8.77 -5.54
C THR A 42 -6.21 -7.62 -6.49
N ASP A 43 -6.99 -6.65 -6.05
CA ASP A 43 -7.41 -5.52 -6.87
C ASP A 43 -6.23 -4.62 -7.25
N ILE A 44 -5.34 -4.31 -6.31
CA ILE A 44 -4.14 -3.51 -6.58
C ILE A 44 -3.20 -4.26 -7.53
N THR A 45 -2.98 -5.55 -7.30
CA THR A 45 -2.13 -6.37 -8.15
C THR A 45 -2.66 -6.43 -9.57
N ARG A 46 -3.96 -6.66 -9.73
CA ARG A 46 -4.62 -6.69 -11.06
C ARG A 46 -4.50 -5.35 -11.76
N THR A 47 -4.83 -4.25 -11.09
CA THR A 47 -4.73 -2.90 -11.67
C THR A 47 -3.31 -2.59 -12.09
N ALA A 48 -2.32 -2.93 -11.26
CA ALA A 48 -0.91 -2.73 -11.60
C ALA A 48 -0.51 -3.55 -12.84
N GLN A 49 -0.90 -4.82 -12.90
CA GLN A 49 -0.60 -5.69 -14.04
C GLN A 49 -1.29 -5.24 -15.32
N ASP A 50 -2.56 -4.87 -15.23
CA ASP A 50 -3.37 -4.55 -16.40
C ASP A 50 -3.06 -3.17 -16.97
N SER A 51 -2.68 -2.20 -16.12
CA SER A 51 -2.62 -0.79 -16.50
C SER A 51 -1.23 -0.17 -16.42
N PHE A 52 -0.30 -0.70 -15.66
CA PHE A 52 1.01 -0.08 -15.42
C PHE A 52 2.18 -0.94 -15.84
N ILE A 53 2.23 -2.22 -15.47
CA ILE A 53 3.37 -3.09 -15.74
C ILE A 53 3.54 -3.30 -17.24
N GLY A 54 4.73 -2.98 -17.74
CA GLY A 54 5.07 -3.08 -19.15
C GLY A 54 4.50 -1.99 -20.04
N LYS A 55 3.74 -1.04 -19.48
CA LYS A 55 3.09 0.05 -20.24
C LYS A 55 3.67 1.43 -19.93
N TYR A 56 4.14 1.66 -18.73
CA TYR A 56 4.72 2.91 -18.27
C TYR A 56 6.20 2.74 -17.95
N ALA A 57 7.01 3.73 -18.34
CA ALA A 57 8.39 3.80 -17.88
C ALA A 57 8.45 4.04 -16.37
N ASN A 58 9.46 3.51 -15.70
CA ASN A 58 9.64 3.69 -14.26
C ASN A 58 10.27 5.06 -13.96
N SER A 59 9.51 6.12 -14.20
CA SER A 59 9.85 7.49 -13.83
C SER A 59 9.15 7.88 -12.53
N TYR A 60 9.66 8.92 -11.87
CA TYR A 60 9.00 9.48 -10.68
C TYR A 60 7.56 9.91 -10.97
N ASP A 61 7.32 10.59 -12.09
CA ASP A 61 5.98 11.03 -12.49
C ASP A 61 5.02 9.84 -12.66
N ASN A 62 5.47 8.76 -13.27
CA ASN A 62 4.66 7.55 -13.46
C ASN A 62 4.44 6.81 -12.14
N LYS A 63 5.40 6.84 -11.21
CA LYS A 63 5.18 6.36 -9.83
C LYS A 63 4.09 7.17 -9.13
N CYS A 64 4.08 8.49 -9.33
CA CYS A 64 3.03 9.36 -8.79
C CYS A 64 1.66 9.07 -9.40
N LEU A 65 1.58 8.74 -10.69
CA LEU A 65 0.33 8.29 -11.33
C LEU A 65 -0.20 7.00 -10.71
N LEU A 66 0.67 6.03 -10.46
CA LEU A 66 0.30 4.78 -9.81
C LEU A 66 -0.19 5.03 -8.36
N ILE A 67 0.50 5.88 -7.62
CA ILE A 67 0.09 6.28 -6.26
C ILE A 67 -1.28 6.95 -6.28
N THR A 68 -1.53 7.83 -7.23
CA THR A 68 -2.82 8.50 -7.40
C THR A 68 -3.94 7.50 -7.70
N ALA A 69 -3.70 6.53 -8.56
CA ALA A 69 -4.67 5.48 -8.87
C ALA A 69 -5.01 4.62 -7.64
N ILE A 70 -4.01 4.22 -6.86
CA ILE A 70 -4.22 3.47 -5.61
C ILE A 70 -4.94 4.32 -4.57
N SER A 71 -4.58 5.60 -4.44
CA SER A 71 -5.27 6.53 -3.53
C SER A 71 -6.74 6.69 -3.87
N GLY A 72 -7.08 6.79 -5.16
CA GLY A 72 -8.47 6.82 -5.63
C GLY A 72 -9.23 5.54 -5.31
N TYR A 73 -8.59 4.40 -5.44
CA TYR A 73 -9.15 3.11 -5.04
C TYR A 73 -9.43 3.06 -3.54
N PHE A 74 -8.49 3.48 -2.71
CA PHE A 74 -8.71 3.54 -1.26
C PHE A 74 -9.85 4.50 -0.87
N LEU A 75 -9.92 5.65 -1.53
CA LEU A 75 -11.02 6.60 -1.30
C LEU A 75 -12.37 5.94 -1.61
N GLN A 76 -12.47 5.18 -2.68
CA GLN A 76 -13.69 4.44 -3.00
C GLN A 76 -14.04 3.42 -1.91
N LEU A 77 -13.06 2.69 -1.40
CA LEU A 77 -13.27 1.75 -0.28
C LEU A 77 -13.69 2.44 1.01
N GLU A 78 -13.22 3.66 1.26
CA GLU A 78 -13.68 4.49 2.38
C GLU A 78 -15.15 4.91 2.20
N LEU A 79 -15.54 5.28 0.98
CA LEU A 79 -16.94 5.60 0.66
C LEU A 79 -17.86 4.40 0.77
N ASP A 80 -17.37 3.22 0.41
CA ASP A 80 -18.11 1.95 0.50
C ASP A 80 -18.18 1.41 1.96
N GLY A 81 -17.50 2.06 2.91
CA GLY A 81 -17.51 1.65 4.32
C GLY A 81 -16.63 0.45 4.63
N ILE A 82 -15.68 0.11 3.79
CA ILE A 82 -14.69 -0.96 4.01
C ILE A 82 -13.49 -0.43 4.78
N LEU A 83 -13.04 0.77 4.44
CA LEU A 83 -11.95 1.45 5.13
C LEU A 83 -12.45 2.63 5.96
N SER A 84 -11.73 2.92 7.03
CA SER A 84 -11.99 4.08 7.87
C SER A 84 -11.61 5.36 7.13
N ARG A 85 -12.53 6.32 7.08
CA ARG A 85 -12.36 7.57 6.33
C ARG A 85 -11.16 8.38 6.83
N GLY A 86 -10.37 8.88 5.87
CA GLY A 86 -9.24 9.76 6.14
C GLY A 86 -8.03 9.08 6.77
N LYS A 87 -8.00 7.74 6.83
CA LYS A 87 -6.91 6.98 7.45
C LYS A 87 -6.10 6.15 6.45
N SER A 88 -6.42 6.24 5.17
CA SER A 88 -5.69 5.54 4.12
C SER A 88 -4.62 6.43 3.51
N THR A 89 -3.42 5.93 3.40
CA THR A 89 -2.30 6.62 2.74
C THR A 89 -1.52 5.65 1.88
N VAL A 90 -0.97 6.15 0.80
CA VAL A 90 -0.03 5.42 -0.06
C VAL A 90 1.04 6.37 -0.55
N GLY A 91 2.26 5.87 -0.66
CA GLY A 91 3.38 6.66 -1.13
C GLY A 91 4.57 5.77 -1.48
N ILE A 92 5.67 6.41 -1.89
CA ILE A 92 6.91 5.69 -2.13
C ILE A 92 7.46 5.20 -0.80
N ASP A 93 7.84 3.92 -0.75
CA ASP A 93 8.58 3.35 0.37
C ASP A 93 10.04 3.83 0.29
N THR A 94 10.30 4.95 0.95
CA THR A 94 11.61 5.61 0.91
C THR A 94 12.71 4.72 1.48
N ALA A 95 12.41 3.97 2.54
CA ALA A 95 13.39 3.06 3.15
C ALA A 95 13.77 1.90 2.22
N ALA A 96 12.78 1.30 1.56
CA ALA A 96 13.02 0.23 0.59
C ALA A 96 13.77 0.76 -0.64
N GLN A 97 13.42 1.95 -1.12
CA GLN A 97 14.08 2.58 -2.27
C GLN A 97 15.52 2.95 -1.94
N GLU A 98 15.78 3.47 -0.75
CA GLU A 98 17.13 3.75 -0.27
C GLU A 98 17.97 2.48 -0.18
N ALA A 99 17.41 1.39 0.35
CA ALA A 99 18.10 0.10 0.43
C ALA A 99 18.46 -0.43 -0.97
N TYR A 100 17.55 -0.28 -1.95
CA TYR A 100 17.82 -0.61 -3.34
C TYR A 100 19.00 0.19 -3.90
N LEU A 101 19.00 1.52 -3.70
CA LEU A 101 20.07 2.39 -4.17
C LEU A 101 21.43 2.01 -3.57
N LYS A 102 21.47 1.76 -2.26
CA LYS A 102 22.69 1.30 -1.57
C LYS A 102 23.20 -0.03 -2.13
N SER A 103 22.31 -0.98 -2.37
CA SER A 103 22.68 -2.30 -2.93
C SER A 103 23.23 -2.20 -4.35
N HIS A 104 22.90 -1.13 -5.08
CA HIS A 104 23.39 -0.84 -6.44
C HIS A 104 24.54 0.16 -6.47
N GLY A 105 25.17 0.43 -5.32
CA GLY A 105 26.39 1.23 -5.23
C GLY A 105 26.18 2.74 -5.15
N THR A 106 24.95 3.21 -4.95
CA THR A 106 24.67 4.63 -4.79
C THR A 106 24.88 5.06 -3.34
N ASP A 107 25.69 6.11 -3.14
CA ASP A 107 25.85 6.73 -1.82
C ASP A 107 24.66 7.63 -1.49
N THR A 108 23.81 7.18 -0.59
CA THR A 108 22.61 7.91 -0.19
C THR A 108 22.83 8.83 1.02
N SER A 109 24.03 8.85 1.58
CA SER A 109 24.33 9.58 2.84
C SER A 109 24.10 11.09 2.76
N LYS A 110 24.17 11.66 1.56
CA LYS A 110 23.97 13.09 1.30
C LYS A 110 22.65 13.40 0.59
N MET A 111 21.86 12.39 0.28
CA MET A 111 20.59 12.55 -0.41
C MET A 111 19.47 12.93 0.56
N THR A 112 18.66 13.88 0.15
CA THR A 112 17.41 14.20 0.86
C THR A 112 16.36 13.10 0.61
N ALA A 113 15.32 13.06 1.45
CA ALA A 113 14.21 12.11 1.26
C ALA A 113 13.54 12.27 -0.13
N GLN A 114 13.45 13.50 -0.63
CA GLN A 114 12.89 13.78 -1.95
C GLN A 114 13.77 13.25 -3.07
N GLU A 115 15.08 13.46 -3.00
CA GLU A 115 16.03 12.91 -3.97
C GLU A 115 16.03 11.38 -4.00
N ILE A 116 15.87 10.74 -2.85
CA ILE A 116 15.69 9.29 -2.77
C ILE A 116 14.42 8.85 -3.50
N LYS A 117 13.30 9.56 -3.29
CA LYS A 117 12.03 9.27 -3.97
C LYS A 117 12.10 9.44 -5.49
N GLU A 118 12.84 10.43 -5.96
CA GLU A 118 12.99 10.75 -7.39
C GLU A 118 14.01 9.86 -8.09
N ALA A 119 14.86 9.17 -7.34
CA ALA A 119 15.92 8.34 -7.89
C ALA A 119 15.38 7.18 -8.72
N GLU A 120 16.12 6.83 -9.75
CA GLU A 120 15.80 5.70 -10.61
C GLU A 120 16.02 4.37 -9.88
N THR A 121 15.08 3.46 -10.04
CA THR A 121 15.11 2.13 -9.43
C THR A 121 14.99 1.01 -10.46
N GLY A 122 15.50 1.23 -11.66
CA GLY A 122 15.45 0.24 -12.74
C GLY A 122 14.02 -0.14 -13.08
N ALA A 123 13.71 -1.43 -13.01
CA ALA A 123 12.37 -1.97 -13.27
C ALA A 123 11.51 -2.12 -12.00
N GLU A 124 12.01 -1.73 -10.85
CA GLU A 124 11.38 -1.97 -9.56
C GLU A 124 10.71 -0.71 -9.01
N VAL A 125 9.51 -0.87 -8.47
CA VAL A 125 8.75 0.20 -7.78
C VAL A 125 8.49 -0.23 -6.35
N PHE A 126 8.82 0.64 -5.41
CA PHE A 126 8.65 0.41 -3.98
C PHE A 126 7.58 1.36 -3.43
N LEU A 127 6.43 0.81 -3.06
CA LEU A 127 5.33 1.56 -2.48
C LEU A 127 5.00 1.05 -1.08
N MET A 128 4.52 1.95 -0.24
CA MET A 128 4.00 1.64 1.08
C MET A 128 2.60 2.22 1.22
N ALA A 129 1.66 1.40 1.68
CA ALA A 129 0.31 1.82 1.98
C ALA A 129 -0.01 1.55 3.45
N LYS A 130 -0.75 2.48 4.06
CA LYS A 130 -1.37 2.31 5.37
C LYS A 130 -2.86 2.40 5.21
N ILE A 131 -3.57 1.43 5.74
CA ILE A 131 -5.03 1.37 5.72
C ILE A 131 -5.56 0.99 7.10
N SER A 132 -6.80 1.40 7.37
CA SER A 132 -7.54 1.01 8.57
C SER A 132 -8.86 0.38 8.14
N ILE A 133 -8.98 -0.93 8.30
CA ILE A 133 -10.15 -1.69 7.89
C ILE A 133 -11.21 -1.59 8.98
N LEU A 134 -12.45 -1.30 8.58
CA LEU A 134 -13.60 -1.27 9.48
C LEU A 134 -14.09 -2.68 9.79
N ASP A 135 -14.42 -2.90 11.06
CA ASP A 135 -15.01 -4.14 11.52
C ASP A 135 -16.55 -4.06 11.50
N ALA A 136 -17.20 -5.20 11.61
CA ALA A 136 -18.66 -5.26 11.76
C ALA A 136 -19.08 -4.82 13.17
N ILE A 137 -20.28 -4.25 13.29
CA ILE A 137 -20.89 -4.03 14.59
C ILE A 137 -21.32 -5.40 15.12
N GLU A 138 -20.76 -5.81 16.25
CA GLU A 138 -21.08 -7.08 16.91
C GLU A 138 -21.85 -6.86 18.22
N ASP A 139 -21.51 -5.79 18.95
CA ASP A 139 -22.12 -5.48 20.26
C ASP A 139 -22.68 -4.06 20.28
N ILE A 140 -23.85 -3.90 20.87
CA ILE A 140 -24.52 -2.61 21.02
C ILE A 140 -24.85 -2.39 22.49
N SER A 141 -24.33 -1.32 23.09
CA SER A 141 -24.71 -0.83 24.41
C SER A 141 -25.44 0.50 24.29
N ILE A 142 -26.61 0.62 24.90
CA ILE A 142 -27.39 1.85 24.89
C ILE A 142 -27.69 2.27 26.33
N SER A 143 -27.33 3.52 26.65
CA SER A 143 -27.71 4.17 27.90
C SER A 143 -28.74 5.26 27.61
N ILE A 144 -29.89 5.18 28.30
CA ILE A 144 -30.98 6.16 28.17
C ILE A 144 -31.05 6.95 29.47
N ILE A 145 -30.91 8.27 29.37
CA ILE A 145 -31.06 9.19 30.51
C ILE A 145 -32.31 10.03 30.26
N LEU A 146 -33.24 10.05 31.26
CA LEU A 146 -34.46 10.83 31.24
C LEU A 146 -34.31 12.16 31.98
#